data_3cfd31ce14b838efbb385b2de6b0aafe
#
_entry.id   3cfd31ce14b838efbb385b2de6b0aafe
#
_cell.length_a   1.000
_cell.length_b   1.000
_cell.length_c   1.000
_cell.angle_alpha   90.00
_cell.angle_beta   90.00
_cell.angle_gamma   90.00
#
_symmetry.space_group_name_H-M   'P 1'
#
loop_
_entity.id
_entity.type
_entity.pdbx_description
1 polymer ?
#
loop_
_entity_poly.entity_id
_entity_poly.type
_entity_poly.pdbx_seq_one_letter_code
_entity_poly.pdbx_strand_id
1 'polypeptide(L)'
;SDYVRATCLAVIANEVKKHVGADFKIGVQLMWNCITPSIAAAKAVNADYTRCTALVGQTSSPFGGVINADPLKVLEYRKKIDAEKVELLAEIAGYHFHGGYDKEALLSRVSSAVMVRADAVEIMSKDEGLNNRMEQDIRAAYPDLPIILGGGTDVQSAASRLKNADGALVGRCFEGNNWGGGIDEAIVAAYMKEVKSISG
;
A
#
# COMPACT_ATOMS: atom_id res chain seq x y z
N SER A 1 7.35 -21.36 7.62
CA SER A 1 7.05 -20.95 6.23
C SER A 1 7.26 -19.46 6.01
N ASP A 2 6.88 -18.59 6.96
CA ASP A 2 7.04 -17.14 6.81
C ASP A 2 8.50 -16.71 6.87
N TYR A 3 9.33 -17.38 7.62
CA TYR A 3 10.77 -17.13 7.66
C TYR A 3 11.44 -17.38 6.29
N VAL A 4 11.08 -18.47 5.61
CA VAL A 4 11.62 -18.77 4.28
C VAL A 4 11.17 -17.71 3.27
N ARG A 5 9.89 -17.35 3.26
CA ARG A 5 9.37 -16.32 2.35
C ARG A 5 9.99 -14.96 2.64
N ALA A 6 10.14 -14.58 3.92
CA ALA A 6 10.78 -13.34 4.31
C ALA A 6 12.24 -13.28 3.84
N THR A 7 12.98 -14.38 4.00
CA THR A 7 14.37 -14.48 3.55
C THR A 7 14.47 -14.36 2.03
N CYS A 8 13.63 -15.08 1.28
CA CYS A 8 13.61 -15.00 -0.19
C CYS A 8 13.29 -13.57 -0.67
N LEU A 9 12.29 -12.92 -0.07
CA LEU A 9 11.95 -11.55 -0.42
C LEU A 9 13.05 -10.55 -0.07
N ALA A 10 13.73 -10.71 1.05
CA ALA A 10 14.87 -9.88 1.40
C ALA A 10 16.01 -10.02 0.37
N VAL A 11 16.30 -11.25 -0.08
CA VAL A 11 17.32 -11.48 -1.13
C VAL A 11 16.92 -10.80 -2.45
N ILE A 12 15.65 -10.95 -2.88
CA ILE A 12 15.14 -10.32 -4.10
C ILE A 12 15.17 -8.79 -3.97
N ALA A 13 14.67 -8.24 -2.87
CA ALA A 13 14.65 -6.80 -2.65
C ALA A 13 16.08 -6.20 -2.61
N ASN A 14 17.03 -6.91 -1.99
CA ASN A 14 18.43 -6.51 -2.00
C ASN A 14 19.03 -6.51 -3.41
N GLU A 15 18.65 -7.47 -4.25
CA GLU A 15 19.08 -7.49 -5.65
C GLU A 15 18.48 -6.34 -6.45
N VAL A 16 17.18 -6.11 -6.33
CA VAL A 16 16.50 -4.97 -6.98
C VAL A 16 17.17 -3.66 -6.60
N LYS A 17 17.51 -3.48 -5.31
CA LYS A 17 18.15 -2.26 -4.81
C LYS A 17 19.48 -1.93 -5.49
N LYS A 18 20.21 -2.91 -6.00
CA LYS A 18 21.46 -2.70 -6.73
C LYS A 18 21.26 -2.14 -8.14
N HIS A 19 20.05 -2.29 -8.69
CA HIS A 19 19.70 -1.91 -10.05
C HIS A 19 18.89 -0.62 -10.17
N VAL A 20 18.46 -0.05 -9.03
CA VAL A 20 17.67 1.19 -9.00
C VAL A 20 18.46 2.34 -8.38
N GLY A 21 18.11 3.57 -8.71
CA GLY A 21 18.75 4.77 -8.13
C GLY A 21 18.44 4.93 -6.64
N ALA A 22 19.25 5.75 -5.95
CA ALA A 22 19.12 5.99 -4.51
C ALA A 22 17.76 6.60 -4.10
N ASP A 23 17.13 7.34 -5.01
CA ASP A 23 15.83 7.98 -4.80
C ASP A 23 14.64 7.05 -5.05
N PHE A 24 14.89 5.83 -5.55
CA PHE A 24 13.84 4.85 -5.79
C PHE A 24 13.49 4.09 -4.51
N LYS A 25 12.29 4.32 -3.99
CA LYS A 25 11.82 3.65 -2.77
C LYS A 25 11.42 2.20 -3.04
N ILE A 26 11.87 1.30 -2.17
CA ILE A 26 11.56 -0.13 -2.25
C ILE A 26 10.64 -0.52 -1.10
N GLY A 27 9.50 -1.12 -1.43
CA GLY A 27 8.61 -1.74 -0.45
C GLY A 27 8.72 -3.26 -0.44
N VAL A 28 8.58 -3.85 0.74
CA VAL A 28 8.57 -5.31 0.93
C VAL A 28 7.30 -5.71 1.63
N GLN A 29 6.54 -6.63 1.04
CA GLN A 29 5.33 -7.16 1.65
C GLN A 29 5.22 -8.68 1.52
N LEU A 30 5.01 -9.35 2.63
CA LEU A 30 4.61 -10.75 2.65
C LEU A 30 3.09 -10.86 2.83
N MET A 31 2.45 -11.54 1.89
CA MET A 31 1.03 -11.90 1.98
C MET A 31 0.84 -13.06 2.98
N TRP A 32 -0.23 -13.21 3.69
CA TRP A 32 -1.31 -12.26 4.00
C TRP A 32 -1.08 -11.71 5.40
N ASN A 33 -1.15 -10.38 5.54
CA ASN A 33 -1.02 -9.70 6.82
C ASN A 33 0.20 -10.11 7.67
N CYS A 34 1.27 -10.58 7.01
CA CYS A 34 2.52 -10.93 7.66
C CYS A 34 3.36 -9.66 7.89
N ILE A 35 2.82 -8.69 8.66
CA ILE A 35 3.39 -7.35 8.82
C ILE A 35 4.77 -7.43 9.48
N THR A 36 4.90 -8.12 10.63
CA THR A 36 6.17 -8.20 11.34
C THR A 36 7.29 -8.89 10.54
N PRO A 37 7.06 -10.01 9.82
CA PRO A 37 8.06 -10.55 8.90
C PRO A 37 8.39 -9.61 7.73
N SER A 38 7.42 -8.83 7.25
CA SER A 38 7.66 -7.82 6.19
C SER A 38 8.58 -6.71 6.68
N ILE A 39 8.35 -6.19 7.89
CA ILE A 39 9.21 -5.19 8.53
C ILE A 39 10.63 -5.73 8.72
N ALA A 40 10.76 -6.99 9.17
CA ALA A 40 12.09 -7.62 9.34
C ALA A 40 12.83 -7.75 8.01
N ALA A 41 12.14 -8.20 6.94
CA ALA A 41 12.73 -8.30 5.61
C ALA A 41 13.14 -6.93 5.07
N ALA A 42 12.26 -5.91 5.21
CA ALA A 42 12.56 -4.54 4.80
C ALA A 42 13.77 -3.98 5.56
N LYS A 43 13.80 -4.13 6.88
CA LYS A 43 14.93 -3.69 7.72
C LYS A 43 16.24 -4.35 7.30
N ALA A 44 16.23 -5.66 7.04
CA ALA A 44 17.43 -6.43 6.70
C ALA A 44 18.15 -5.92 5.43
N VAL A 45 17.40 -5.31 4.50
CA VAL A 45 17.94 -4.81 3.22
C VAL A 45 17.87 -3.28 3.10
N ASN A 46 17.53 -2.59 4.18
CA ASN A 46 17.30 -1.14 4.21
C ASN A 46 16.26 -0.71 3.13
N ALA A 47 15.21 -1.49 2.95
CA ALA A 47 14.05 -1.09 2.16
C ALA A 47 13.24 -0.02 2.91
N ASP A 48 12.45 0.75 2.18
CA ASP A 48 11.87 2.00 2.68
C ASP A 48 10.54 1.79 3.39
N TYR A 49 9.68 0.88 2.89
CA TYR A 49 8.33 0.73 3.45
C TYR A 49 7.81 -0.72 3.40
N THR A 50 6.73 -0.95 4.12
CA THR A 50 5.90 -2.15 3.99
C THR A 50 4.42 -1.79 3.90
N ARG A 51 3.68 -2.52 3.07
CA ARG A 51 2.22 -2.45 3.00
C ARG A 51 1.61 -3.33 4.09
N CYS A 52 0.66 -2.79 4.83
CA CYS A 52 -0.02 -3.45 5.95
C CYS A 52 -1.49 -3.65 5.61
N THR A 53 -1.89 -4.88 5.31
CA THR A 53 -3.28 -5.21 4.91
C THR A 53 -4.28 -4.97 6.05
N ALA A 54 -3.90 -5.29 7.30
CA ALA A 54 -4.72 -5.02 8.48
C ALA A 54 -3.82 -4.51 9.61
N LEU A 55 -3.33 -3.28 9.50
CA LEU A 55 -2.68 -2.58 10.61
C LEU A 55 -3.70 -2.08 11.61
N VAL A 56 -4.86 -1.64 11.12
CA VAL A 56 -6.00 -1.15 11.90
C VAL A 56 -7.31 -1.76 11.40
N GLY A 57 -8.31 -1.85 12.27
CA GLY A 57 -9.62 -2.36 11.93
C GLY A 57 -9.66 -3.88 11.76
N GLN A 58 -10.60 -4.33 10.95
CA GLN A 58 -10.85 -5.74 10.68
C GLN A 58 -11.05 -5.93 9.18
N THR A 59 -10.47 -6.97 8.63
CA THR A 59 -10.61 -7.33 7.21
C THR A 59 -10.79 -8.82 7.01
N SER A 60 -11.11 -9.25 5.80
CA SER A 60 -11.26 -10.66 5.46
C SER A 60 -10.17 -11.12 4.51
N SER A 61 -9.64 -12.31 4.77
CA SER A 61 -8.75 -12.97 3.83
C SER A 61 -9.54 -13.52 2.64
N PRO A 62 -9.03 -13.45 1.40
CA PRO A 62 -9.65 -14.10 0.24
C PRO A 62 -9.69 -15.62 0.36
N PHE A 63 -8.94 -16.18 1.30
CA PHE A 63 -8.93 -17.63 1.61
C PHE A 63 -9.90 -18.01 2.73
N GLY A 64 -10.73 -17.06 3.19
CA GLY A 64 -11.67 -17.20 4.29
C GLY A 64 -11.11 -16.74 5.63
N GLY A 65 -12.02 -16.53 6.57
CA GLY A 65 -11.70 -16.05 7.91
C GLY A 65 -11.54 -14.53 8.02
N VAL A 66 -11.61 -14.07 9.26
CA VAL A 66 -11.49 -12.67 9.65
C VAL A 66 -10.09 -12.43 10.19
N ILE A 67 -9.49 -11.32 9.78
CA ILE A 67 -8.19 -10.85 10.27
C ILE A 67 -8.44 -9.62 11.12
N ASN A 68 -8.07 -9.71 12.39
CA ASN A 68 -8.09 -8.59 13.33
C ASN A 68 -6.71 -7.92 13.35
N ALA A 69 -6.71 -6.60 13.39
CA ALA A 69 -5.50 -5.83 13.57
C ALA A 69 -4.92 -6.03 14.98
N ASP A 70 -3.60 -6.04 15.06
CA ASP A 70 -2.85 -5.98 16.31
C ASP A 70 -1.71 -4.95 16.16
N PRO A 71 -2.06 -3.66 16.12
CA PRO A 71 -1.08 -2.61 15.86
C PRO A 71 -0.03 -2.50 16.98
N LEU A 72 -0.39 -2.77 18.22
CA LEU A 72 0.56 -2.69 19.33
C LEU A 72 1.68 -3.69 19.18
N LYS A 73 1.36 -4.94 18.82
CA LYS A 73 2.35 -5.96 18.53
C LYS A 73 3.27 -5.57 17.35
N VAL A 74 2.70 -4.92 16.33
CA VAL A 74 3.50 -4.43 15.18
C VAL A 74 4.47 -3.35 15.62
N LEU A 75 4.00 -2.35 16.39
CA LEU A 75 4.84 -1.25 16.87
C LEU A 75 5.93 -1.72 17.85
N GLU A 76 5.58 -2.61 18.78
CA GLU A 76 6.54 -3.22 19.71
C GLU A 76 7.63 -3.99 18.95
N TYR A 77 7.24 -4.78 17.95
CA TYR A 77 8.20 -5.52 17.13
C TYR A 77 9.09 -4.57 16.31
N ARG A 78 8.50 -3.56 15.65
CA ARG A 78 9.22 -2.53 14.88
C ARG A 78 10.30 -1.86 15.74
N LYS A 79 9.96 -1.47 16.98
CA LYS A 79 10.88 -0.90 17.95
C LYS A 79 11.96 -1.91 18.39
N LYS A 80 11.55 -3.16 18.70
CA LYS A 80 12.47 -4.21 19.16
C LYS A 80 13.62 -4.50 18.20
N ILE A 81 13.41 -4.31 16.90
CA ILE A 81 14.42 -4.57 15.87
C ILE A 81 15.01 -3.29 15.28
N ASP A 82 14.79 -2.13 15.89
CA ASP A 82 15.24 -0.81 15.42
C ASP A 82 14.82 -0.53 13.98
N ALA A 83 13.55 -0.83 13.63
CA ALA A 83 13.00 -0.69 12.28
C ALA A 83 12.06 0.51 12.12
N GLU A 84 12.16 1.54 12.96
CA GLU A 84 11.30 2.71 12.94
C GLU A 84 11.40 3.54 11.65
N LYS A 85 12.47 3.33 10.88
CA LYS A 85 12.66 3.94 9.56
C LYS A 85 11.86 3.25 8.43
N VAL A 86 11.38 2.03 8.67
CA VAL A 86 10.52 1.34 7.69
C VAL A 86 9.13 1.94 7.77
N GLU A 87 8.72 2.67 6.73
CA GLU A 87 7.40 3.32 6.65
C GLU A 87 6.28 2.27 6.61
N LEU A 88 5.14 2.56 7.24
CA LEU A 88 3.96 1.70 7.27
C LEU A 88 2.85 2.29 6.39
N LEU A 89 2.52 1.61 5.31
CA LEU A 89 1.40 1.94 4.44
C LEU A 89 0.18 1.11 4.87
N ALA A 90 -0.80 1.75 5.51
CA ALA A 90 -1.95 1.08 6.10
C ALA A 90 -3.13 1.00 5.12
N GLU A 91 -3.54 -0.19 4.70
CA GLU A 91 -4.80 -0.39 3.99
C GLU A 91 -5.96 -0.16 4.98
N ILE A 92 -6.86 0.78 4.65
CA ILE A 92 -8.00 1.18 5.49
C ILE A 92 -9.34 0.99 4.80
N ALA A 93 -9.35 0.89 3.49
CA ALA A 93 -10.53 0.61 2.68
C ALA A 93 -10.14 -0.09 1.37
N GLY A 94 -10.86 -1.14 1.01
CA GLY A 94 -10.60 -1.90 -0.19
C GLY A 94 -11.58 -3.05 -0.31
N TYR A 95 -11.38 -3.91 -1.30
CA TYR A 95 -12.24 -5.07 -1.54
C TYR A 95 -12.16 -6.14 -0.43
N HIS A 96 -11.22 -6.00 0.49
CA HIS A 96 -11.09 -6.85 1.69
C HIS A 96 -11.91 -6.34 2.88
N PHE A 97 -12.36 -5.08 2.84
CA PHE A 97 -13.19 -4.48 3.87
C PHE A 97 -14.67 -4.62 3.49
N HIS A 98 -15.45 -5.26 4.35
CA HIS A 98 -16.87 -5.46 4.14
C HIS A 98 -17.71 -4.28 4.66
N GLY A 99 -18.96 -4.16 4.16
CA GLY A 99 -19.94 -3.23 4.68
C GLY A 99 -20.20 -2.00 3.82
N GLY A 100 -19.63 -1.91 2.63
CA GLY A 100 -19.83 -0.77 1.74
C GLY A 100 -19.13 0.51 2.22
N TYR A 101 -19.41 1.63 1.57
CA TYR A 101 -18.88 2.92 1.96
C TYR A 101 -19.70 3.53 3.09
N ASP A 102 -19.01 3.89 4.14
CA ASP A 102 -19.49 4.69 5.26
C ASP A 102 -18.40 5.68 5.64
N LYS A 103 -18.71 6.98 5.61
CA LYS A 103 -17.75 8.06 5.87
C LYS A 103 -17.21 8.03 7.29
N GLU A 104 -18.07 7.80 8.28
CA GLU A 104 -17.66 7.81 9.69
C GLU A 104 -16.74 6.61 9.97
N ALA A 105 -17.09 5.42 9.44
CA ALA A 105 -16.27 4.23 9.56
C ALA A 105 -14.93 4.38 8.83
N LEU A 106 -14.90 5.04 7.65
CA LEU A 106 -13.67 5.36 6.94
C LEU A 106 -12.78 6.26 7.79
N LEU A 107 -13.29 7.40 8.24
CA LEU A 107 -12.50 8.38 9.01
C LEU A 107 -12.08 7.83 10.38
N SER A 108 -12.87 6.94 11.00
CA SER A 108 -12.47 6.23 12.21
C SER A 108 -11.24 5.34 11.97
N ARG A 109 -11.19 4.61 10.84
CA ARG A 109 -10.01 3.82 10.48
C ARG A 109 -8.80 4.70 10.15
N VAL A 110 -9.01 5.85 9.48
CA VAL A 110 -7.93 6.84 9.27
C VAL A 110 -7.39 7.34 10.59
N SER A 111 -8.27 7.75 11.51
CA SER A 111 -7.87 8.19 12.85
C SER A 111 -7.05 7.13 13.58
N SER A 112 -7.47 5.87 13.50
CA SER A 112 -6.74 4.74 14.09
C SER A 112 -5.37 4.55 13.43
N ALA A 113 -5.27 4.68 12.10
CA ALA A 113 -3.99 4.59 11.38
C ALA A 113 -3.03 5.70 11.80
N VAL A 114 -3.51 6.94 11.91
CA VAL A 114 -2.73 8.08 12.39
C VAL A 114 -2.26 7.86 13.85
N MET A 115 -3.16 7.36 14.71
CA MET A 115 -2.83 7.08 16.12
C MET A 115 -1.71 6.06 16.27
N VAL A 116 -1.66 5.04 15.40
CA VAL A 116 -0.60 4.03 15.39
C VAL A 116 0.59 4.40 14.49
N ARG A 117 0.65 5.67 14.07
CA ARG A 117 1.76 6.23 13.28
C ARG A 117 2.00 5.49 11.97
N ALA A 118 0.93 5.21 11.23
CA ALA A 118 1.04 4.86 9.84
C ALA A 118 1.55 6.07 9.05
N ASP A 119 2.48 5.84 8.14
CA ASP A 119 3.10 6.91 7.35
C ASP A 119 2.26 7.30 6.13
N ALA A 120 1.39 6.41 5.67
CA ALA A 120 0.40 6.64 4.64
C ALA A 120 -0.82 5.72 4.83
N VAL A 121 -1.94 6.09 4.22
CA VAL A 121 -3.12 5.24 4.15
C VAL A 121 -3.38 4.78 2.73
N GLU A 122 -3.91 3.57 2.60
CA GLU A 122 -4.26 2.98 1.32
C GLU A 122 -5.76 2.76 1.23
N ILE A 123 -6.33 3.18 0.12
CA ILE A 123 -7.74 2.96 -0.24
C ILE A 123 -7.85 2.34 -1.62
N MET A 124 -8.94 1.63 -1.87
CA MET A 124 -9.20 1.07 -3.19
C MET A 124 -10.70 0.83 -3.41
N SER A 125 -11.23 1.35 -4.49
CA SER A 125 -12.52 0.96 -5.04
C SER A 125 -12.43 0.76 -6.56
N LYS A 126 -13.21 -0.20 -7.09
CA LYS A 126 -13.39 -0.34 -8.54
C LYS A 126 -14.24 0.79 -9.10
N ASP A 127 -15.17 1.32 -8.31
CA ASP A 127 -15.96 2.50 -8.62
C ASP A 127 -15.09 3.75 -8.43
N GLU A 128 -14.83 4.46 -9.51
CA GLU A 128 -14.01 5.67 -9.52
C GLU A 128 -14.66 6.80 -8.71
N GLY A 129 -15.98 6.98 -8.82
CA GLY A 129 -16.70 8.00 -8.08
C GLY A 129 -16.63 7.78 -6.58
N LEU A 130 -16.72 6.52 -6.13
CA LEU A 130 -16.54 6.16 -4.73
C LEU A 130 -15.08 6.37 -4.29
N ASN A 131 -14.11 6.03 -5.13
CA ASN A 131 -12.69 6.23 -4.83
C ASN A 131 -12.40 7.71 -4.60
N ASN A 132 -12.81 8.57 -5.54
CA ASN A 132 -12.63 10.02 -5.45
C ASN A 132 -13.34 10.63 -4.22
N ARG A 133 -14.50 10.09 -3.84
CA ARG A 133 -15.20 10.51 -2.62
C ARG A 133 -14.42 10.17 -1.36
N MET A 134 -13.88 8.94 -1.25
CA MET A 134 -13.03 8.54 -0.13
C MET A 134 -11.80 9.44 -0.01
N GLU A 135 -11.12 9.73 -1.12
CA GLU A 135 -9.97 10.66 -1.16
C GLU A 135 -10.36 12.04 -0.62
N GLN A 136 -11.47 12.61 -1.12
CA GLN A 136 -11.96 13.93 -0.69
C GLN A 136 -12.28 13.96 0.79
N ASP A 137 -12.96 12.93 1.31
CA ASP A 137 -13.31 12.86 2.72
C ASP A 137 -12.09 12.74 3.63
N ILE A 138 -11.08 11.95 3.22
CA ILE A 138 -9.81 11.82 3.95
C ILE A 138 -9.05 13.14 3.89
N ARG A 139 -8.89 13.72 2.69
CA ARG A 139 -8.14 14.95 2.50
C ARG A 139 -8.73 16.13 3.26
N ALA A 140 -10.06 16.20 3.36
CA ALA A 140 -10.75 17.24 4.13
C ALA A 140 -10.50 17.13 5.65
N ALA A 141 -10.34 15.92 6.18
CA ALA A 141 -10.11 15.67 7.60
C ALA A 141 -8.61 15.62 7.96
N TYR A 142 -7.77 15.17 7.03
CA TYR A 142 -6.32 14.96 7.20
C TYR A 142 -5.57 15.46 5.96
N PRO A 143 -5.40 16.78 5.80
CA PRO A 143 -4.87 17.39 4.57
C PRO A 143 -3.46 16.94 4.21
N ASP A 144 -2.62 16.64 5.20
CA ASP A 144 -1.21 16.28 5.01
C ASP A 144 -0.94 14.77 5.03
N LEU A 145 -1.97 13.95 5.26
CA LEU A 145 -1.80 12.50 5.30
C LEU A 145 -1.67 11.94 3.87
N PRO A 146 -0.57 11.24 3.54
CA PRO A 146 -0.44 10.63 2.23
C PRO A 146 -1.50 9.57 1.96
N ILE A 147 -2.15 9.66 0.79
CA ILE A 147 -3.19 8.74 0.31
C ILE A 147 -2.66 7.97 -0.89
N ILE A 148 -2.64 6.65 -0.79
CA ILE A 148 -2.19 5.76 -1.86
C ILE A 148 -3.37 4.93 -2.37
N LEU A 149 -3.52 4.85 -3.68
CA LEU A 149 -4.50 3.96 -4.28
C LEU A 149 -3.94 2.54 -4.36
N GLY A 150 -4.64 1.58 -3.78
CA GLY A 150 -4.24 0.16 -3.71
C GLY A 150 -4.42 -0.62 -5.01
N GLY A 151 -4.59 0.07 -6.13
CA GLY A 151 -4.78 -0.49 -7.46
C GLY A 151 -5.93 0.17 -8.22
N GLY A 152 -6.34 -0.48 -9.32
CA GLY A 152 -7.48 -0.01 -10.12
C GLY A 152 -7.17 1.19 -11.01
N THR A 153 -5.91 1.57 -11.17
CA THR A 153 -5.46 2.61 -12.09
C THR A 153 -4.82 1.99 -13.34
N ASP A 154 -5.02 2.62 -14.45
CA ASP A 154 -4.40 2.32 -15.75
C ASP A 154 -4.05 3.63 -16.48
N VAL A 155 -3.49 3.52 -17.69
CA VAL A 155 -3.08 4.71 -18.47
C VAL A 155 -4.25 5.67 -18.71
N GLN A 156 -5.46 5.17 -18.92
CA GLN A 156 -6.64 5.98 -19.22
C GLN A 156 -7.23 6.65 -17.98
N SER A 157 -7.15 6.00 -16.82
CA SER A 157 -7.77 6.45 -15.57
C SER A 157 -6.80 7.10 -14.58
N ALA A 158 -5.50 7.06 -14.84
CA ALA A 158 -4.48 7.60 -13.93
C ALA A 158 -4.77 9.06 -13.55
N ALA A 159 -5.02 9.93 -14.53
CA ALA A 159 -5.24 11.35 -14.28
C ALA A 159 -6.49 11.63 -13.42
N SER A 160 -7.60 10.93 -13.68
CA SER A 160 -8.85 11.14 -12.94
C SER A 160 -8.82 10.52 -11.54
N ARG A 161 -8.21 9.33 -11.40
CA ARG A 161 -8.15 8.63 -10.14
C ARG A 161 -7.09 9.16 -9.17
N LEU A 162 -5.99 9.71 -9.67
CA LEU A 162 -4.93 10.27 -8.83
C LEU A 162 -5.12 11.75 -8.49
N LYS A 163 -6.27 12.33 -8.79
CA LYS A 163 -6.53 13.76 -8.62
C LYS A 163 -6.31 14.27 -7.18
N ASN A 164 -6.63 13.48 -6.19
CA ASN A 164 -6.50 13.83 -4.77
C ASN A 164 -5.64 12.80 -3.99
N ALA A 165 -5.03 11.83 -4.68
CA ALA A 165 -4.12 10.87 -4.12
C ALA A 165 -2.66 11.27 -4.37
N ASP A 166 -1.76 10.80 -3.52
CA ASP A 166 -0.33 11.08 -3.61
C ASP A 166 0.43 9.99 -4.39
N GLY A 167 -0.24 8.86 -4.68
CA GLY A 167 0.35 7.78 -5.44
C GLY A 167 -0.57 6.59 -5.63
N ALA A 168 -0.08 5.57 -6.33
CA ALA A 168 -0.80 4.31 -6.54
C ALA A 168 0.12 3.10 -6.56
N LEU A 169 -0.40 1.95 -6.14
CA LEU A 169 0.18 0.64 -6.38
C LEU A 169 -0.37 0.11 -7.70
N VAL A 170 0.50 -0.10 -8.69
CA VAL A 170 0.11 -0.52 -10.02
C VAL A 170 0.78 -1.84 -10.35
N GLY A 171 -0.01 -2.84 -10.66
CA GLY A 171 0.50 -4.16 -11.05
C GLY A 171 -0.11 -4.60 -12.38
N ARG A 172 -1.34 -5.03 -12.32
CA ARG A 172 -2.06 -5.66 -13.42
C ARG A 172 -2.08 -4.86 -14.73
N CYS A 173 -2.12 -3.53 -14.65
CA CYS A 173 -2.02 -2.66 -15.82
C CYS A 173 -0.68 -2.88 -16.55
N PHE A 174 0.42 -2.97 -15.80
CA PHE A 174 1.77 -3.14 -16.35
C PHE A 174 2.00 -4.53 -16.95
N GLU A 175 1.19 -5.51 -16.60
CA GLU A 175 1.17 -6.86 -17.16
C GLU A 175 0.23 -6.98 -18.38
N GLY A 176 -0.21 -5.87 -18.97
CA GLY A 176 -1.18 -5.85 -20.07
C GLY A 176 -2.53 -6.48 -19.69
N ASN A 177 -2.93 -6.38 -18.41
CA ASN A 177 -4.10 -7.06 -17.83
C ASN A 177 -4.04 -8.60 -17.85
N ASN A 178 -2.86 -9.18 -18.10
CA ASN A 178 -2.61 -10.61 -18.08
C ASN A 178 -1.91 -10.98 -16.76
N TRP A 179 -2.66 -11.49 -15.79
CA TRP A 179 -2.15 -11.82 -14.45
C TRP A 179 -0.95 -12.79 -14.51
N GLY A 180 0.17 -12.37 -13.93
CA GLY A 180 1.42 -13.14 -13.95
C GLY A 180 2.17 -13.03 -15.28
N GLY A 181 1.76 -12.13 -16.16
CA GLY A 181 2.50 -11.79 -17.37
C GLY A 181 3.79 -11.02 -17.10
N GLY A 182 4.59 -10.80 -18.12
CA GLY A 182 5.75 -9.91 -18.04
C GLY A 182 5.32 -8.44 -17.97
N ILE A 183 6.16 -7.61 -17.36
CA ILE A 183 5.96 -6.16 -17.34
C ILE A 183 6.17 -5.60 -18.76
N ASP A 184 5.20 -4.84 -19.25
CA ASP A 184 5.26 -4.13 -20.54
C ASP A 184 5.83 -2.72 -20.31
N GLU A 185 7.07 -2.51 -20.76
CA GLU A 185 7.79 -1.24 -20.58
C GLU A 185 7.08 -0.07 -21.30
N ALA A 186 6.39 -0.31 -22.41
CA ALA A 186 5.65 0.73 -23.13
C ALA A 186 4.43 1.19 -22.32
N ILE A 187 3.73 0.26 -21.66
CA ILE A 187 2.62 0.59 -20.78
C ILE A 187 3.14 1.36 -19.54
N VAL A 188 4.25 0.94 -18.95
CA VAL A 188 4.89 1.67 -17.83
C VAL A 188 5.24 3.09 -18.25
N ALA A 189 5.89 3.27 -19.40
CA ALA A 189 6.27 4.59 -19.92
C ALA A 189 5.04 5.48 -20.17
N ALA A 190 3.98 4.94 -20.77
CA ALA A 190 2.73 5.65 -21.01
C ALA A 190 2.06 6.07 -19.69
N TYR A 191 1.96 5.16 -18.71
CA TYR A 191 1.40 5.45 -17.40
C TYR A 191 2.18 6.56 -16.68
N MET A 192 3.52 6.48 -16.66
CA MET A 192 4.37 7.48 -16.03
C MET A 192 4.29 8.85 -16.72
N LYS A 193 4.00 8.90 -18.02
CA LYS A 193 3.73 10.16 -18.71
C LYS A 193 2.46 10.82 -18.19
N GLU A 194 1.38 10.04 -18.00
CA GLU A 194 0.13 10.55 -17.40
C GLU A 194 0.35 11.04 -15.97
N VAL A 195 1.03 10.25 -15.13
CA VAL A 195 1.34 10.64 -13.75
C VAL A 195 2.11 11.96 -13.68
N LYS A 196 3.13 12.13 -14.52
CA LYS A 196 3.93 13.36 -14.58
C LYS A 196 3.10 14.57 -15.03
N SER A 197 2.07 14.38 -15.85
CA SER A 197 1.19 15.46 -16.29
C SER A 197 0.28 16.00 -15.17
N ILE A 198 0.04 15.21 -14.13
CA ILE A 198 -0.80 15.60 -12.98
C ILE A 198 0.04 16.37 -11.95
N SER A 199 1.34 16.07 -11.86
CA SER A 199 2.26 16.62 -10.84
C SER A 199 2.88 17.98 -11.24
N GLY A 200 2.55 18.51 -12.41
CA GLY A 200 2.96 19.82 -12.91
C GLY A 200 1.84 20.81 -12.83
#